data_51c3a18c995f692acfb406684ad79a38
#
_entry.id   51c3a18c995f692acfb406684ad79a38
#
_cell.length_a   1.000
_cell.length_b   1.000
_cell.length_c   1.000
_cell.angle_alpha   90.00
_cell.angle_beta   90.00
_cell.angle_gamma   90.00
#
_symmetry.space_group_name_H-M   'P 1'
#
loop_
_entity.id
_entity.type
_entity.pdbx_description
1 polymer ?
#
loop_
_entity_poly.entity_id
_entity_poly.type
_entity_poly.pdbx_seq_one_letter_code
_entity_poly.pdbx_strand_id
1 'polypeptide(L)'
;MPTLYELTGSFTQVQQLIEEGADLTDTLESIEMVIEDKLEGYGKVIRNLEGDIASYKAEEKRLADRRKTIENGLKRIKDSAYENLKNTGKKSVDAGTFKFSIAKNPAAVKVLDESLIPIDFFVTPEPSLDNKALKDALKNGVEVTGAALVQGESLQIK
;
A
#
# COMPACT_ATOMS: atom_id res chain seq x y z
N MET A 1 33.39 6.96 10.51
CA MET A 1 33.30 5.57 9.99
C MET A 1 32.93 5.65 8.52
N PRO A 2 33.62 4.95 7.63
CA PRO A 2 33.31 5.00 6.20
C PRO A 2 31.90 4.42 5.92
N THR A 3 31.24 4.94 4.91
CA THR A 3 29.94 4.42 4.43
C THR A 3 30.14 3.10 3.68
N LEU A 4 29.07 2.31 3.48
CA LEU A 4 29.16 1.08 2.68
C LEU A 4 29.60 1.39 1.25
N TYR A 5 29.15 2.53 0.70
CA TYR A 5 29.54 3.00 -0.64
C TYR A 5 31.05 3.26 -0.73
N GLU A 6 31.63 3.96 0.25
CA GLU A 6 33.07 4.22 0.30
C GLU A 6 33.89 2.93 0.45
N LEU A 7 33.42 1.99 1.27
CA LEU A 7 34.08 0.68 1.42
C LEU A 7 34.05 -0.13 0.12
N THR A 8 32.91 -0.16 -0.57
CA THR A 8 32.81 -0.85 -1.87
C THR A 8 33.72 -0.21 -2.92
N GLY A 9 33.82 1.13 -2.94
CA GLY A 9 34.77 1.83 -3.80
C GLY A 9 36.22 1.47 -3.51
N SER A 10 36.60 1.44 -2.23
CA SER A 10 37.96 1.03 -1.79
C SER A 10 38.25 -0.44 -2.13
N PHE A 11 37.27 -1.32 -1.96
CA PHE A 11 37.36 -2.74 -2.33
C PHE A 11 37.71 -2.91 -3.81
N THR A 12 36.92 -2.24 -4.71
CA THR A 12 37.13 -2.30 -6.15
C THR A 12 38.52 -1.77 -6.54
N GLN A 13 38.98 -0.69 -5.92
CA GLN A 13 40.35 -0.15 -6.19
C GLN A 13 41.44 -1.09 -5.76
N VAL A 14 41.34 -1.70 -4.58
CA VAL A 14 42.34 -2.67 -4.10
C VAL A 14 42.34 -3.92 -4.97
N GLN A 15 41.16 -4.40 -5.39
CA GLN A 15 41.03 -5.54 -6.31
C GLN A 15 41.78 -5.26 -7.62
N GLN A 16 41.56 -4.09 -8.23
CA GLN A 16 42.25 -3.70 -9.45
C GLN A 16 43.77 -3.65 -9.27
N LEU A 17 44.28 -3.13 -8.16
CA LEU A 17 45.71 -3.10 -7.88
C LEU A 17 46.31 -4.51 -7.72
N ILE A 18 45.57 -5.45 -7.15
CA ILE A 18 45.95 -6.87 -7.08
C ILE A 18 46.04 -7.48 -8.48
N GLU A 19 45.06 -7.19 -9.36
CA GLU A 19 45.07 -7.63 -10.77
C GLU A 19 46.32 -7.08 -11.52
N GLU A 20 46.78 -5.88 -11.14
CA GLU A 20 48.00 -5.25 -11.67
C GLU A 20 49.28 -5.80 -11.06
N GLY A 21 49.20 -6.74 -10.10
CA GLY A 21 50.33 -7.46 -9.49
C GLY A 21 50.78 -6.94 -8.12
N ALA A 22 49.98 -6.08 -7.45
CA ALA A 22 50.25 -5.64 -6.09
C ALA A 22 49.88 -6.73 -5.07
N ASP A 23 50.69 -6.94 -4.07
CA ASP A 23 50.39 -7.84 -2.93
C ASP A 23 49.60 -7.08 -1.84
N LEU A 24 48.29 -7.01 -2.00
CA LEU A 24 47.33 -6.31 -1.12
C LEU A 24 46.22 -7.24 -0.62
N THR A 25 46.47 -8.55 -0.60
CA THR A 25 45.46 -9.56 -0.22
C THR A 25 44.92 -9.33 1.19
N ASP A 26 45.79 -9.11 2.18
CA ASP A 26 45.40 -8.85 3.58
C ASP A 26 44.55 -7.56 3.69
N THR A 27 44.82 -6.56 2.85
CA THR A 27 44.04 -5.31 2.81
C THR A 27 42.64 -5.55 2.25
N LEU A 28 42.53 -6.36 1.20
CA LEU A 28 41.25 -6.74 0.61
C LEU A 28 40.39 -7.49 1.62
N GLU A 29 40.95 -8.50 2.29
CA GLU A 29 40.23 -9.27 3.32
C GLU A 29 39.77 -8.38 4.49
N SER A 30 40.59 -7.42 4.91
CA SER A 30 40.17 -6.47 5.96
C SER A 30 39.00 -5.59 5.55
N ILE A 31 38.93 -5.17 4.29
CA ILE A 31 37.80 -4.39 3.75
C ILE A 31 36.54 -5.26 3.67
N GLU A 32 36.65 -6.50 3.24
CA GLU A 32 35.54 -7.46 3.20
C GLU A 32 34.91 -7.65 4.58
N MET A 33 35.71 -7.90 5.61
CA MET A 33 35.20 -8.05 6.98
C MET A 33 34.43 -6.82 7.45
N VAL A 34 34.86 -5.60 7.14
CA VAL A 34 34.17 -4.37 7.53
C VAL A 34 32.89 -4.20 6.75
N ILE A 35 32.82 -4.64 5.48
CA ILE A 35 31.59 -4.67 4.68
C ILE A 35 30.58 -5.64 5.28
N GLU A 36 31.02 -6.85 5.66
CA GLU A 36 30.16 -7.87 6.26
C GLU A 36 29.56 -7.39 7.59
N ASP A 37 30.35 -6.81 8.48
CA ASP A 37 29.87 -6.23 9.75
C ASP A 37 28.79 -5.16 9.52
N LYS A 38 29.00 -4.30 8.50
CA LYS A 38 28.00 -3.29 8.15
C LYS A 38 26.72 -3.88 7.60
N LEU A 39 26.81 -4.90 6.76
CA LEU A 39 25.66 -5.61 6.21
C LEU A 39 24.88 -6.32 7.32
N GLU A 40 25.57 -6.91 8.30
CA GLU A 40 24.91 -7.47 9.49
C GLU A 40 24.14 -6.39 10.26
N GLY A 41 24.76 -5.22 10.46
CA GLY A 41 24.12 -4.07 11.08
C GLY A 41 22.86 -3.61 10.31
N TYR A 42 22.92 -3.55 8.99
CA TYR A 42 21.77 -3.22 8.15
C TYR A 42 20.68 -4.28 8.26
N GLY A 43 21.04 -5.57 8.25
CA GLY A 43 20.09 -6.66 8.43
C GLY A 43 19.30 -6.54 9.75
N LYS A 44 19.98 -6.20 10.86
CA LYS A 44 19.34 -5.96 12.16
C LYS A 44 18.35 -4.78 12.10
N VAL A 45 18.78 -3.65 11.51
CA VAL A 45 17.90 -2.47 11.35
C VAL A 45 16.71 -2.78 10.47
N ILE A 46 16.90 -3.45 9.34
CA ILE A 46 15.82 -3.84 8.44
C ILE A 46 14.78 -4.71 9.16
N ARG A 47 15.23 -5.73 9.91
CA ARG A 47 14.36 -6.60 10.70
C ARG A 47 13.54 -5.83 11.74
N ASN A 48 14.16 -4.86 12.42
CA ASN A 48 13.46 -4.02 13.38
C ASN A 48 12.39 -3.17 12.68
N LEU A 49 12.72 -2.52 11.55
CA LEU A 49 11.78 -1.70 10.79
C LEU A 49 10.62 -2.54 10.21
N GLU A 50 10.89 -3.76 9.75
CA GLU A 50 9.85 -4.69 9.31
C GLU A 50 8.89 -5.05 10.47
N GLY A 51 9.43 -5.27 11.67
CA GLY A 51 8.64 -5.49 12.88
C GLY A 51 7.76 -4.29 13.25
N ASP A 52 8.30 -3.08 13.19
CA ASP A 52 7.58 -1.83 13.42
C ASP A 52 6.45 -1.64 12.40
N ILE A 53 6.73 -1.87 11.11
CA ILE A 53 5.72 -1.80 10.04
C ILE A 53 4.59 -2.81 10.29
N ALA A 54 4.91 -4.03 10.68
CA ALA A 54 3.90 -5.05 11.00
C ALA A 54 3.03 -4.63 12.19
N SER A 55 3.64 -4.05 13.23
CA SER A 55 2.96 -3.52 14.41
C SER A 55 2.01 -2.37 14.05
N TYR A 56 2.47 -1.40 13.26
CA TYR A 56 1.65 -0.27 12.80
C TYR A 56 0.46 -0.74 11.96
N LYS A 57 0.66 -1.66 11.04
CA LYS A 57 -0.44 -2.23 10.24
C LYS A 57 -1.49 -2.94 11.10
N ALA A 58 -1.06 -3.65 12.15
CA ALA A 58 -1.97 -4.30 13.08
C ALA A 58 -2.79 -3.26 13.86
N GLU A 59 -2.14 -2.18 14.31
CA GLU A 59 -2.81 -1.09 15.03
C GLU A 59 -3.76 -0.29 14.12
N GLU A 60 -3.39 0.01 12.87
CA GLU A 60 -4.28 0.61 11.88
C GLU A 60 -5.56 -0.20 11.69
N LYS A 61 -5.42 -1.52 11.55
CA LYS A 61 -6.56 -2.43 11.44
C LYS A 61 -7.44 -2.37 12.69
N ARG A 62 -6.83 -2.45 13.88
CA ARG A 62 -7.55 -2.35 15.16
C ARG A 62 -8.34 -1.05 15.29
N LEU A 63 -7.72 0.07 14.92
CA LEU A 63 -8.36 1.39 14.94
C LEU A 63 -9.47 1.50 13.89
N ALA A 64 -9.28 0.97 12.68
CA ALA A 64 -10.31 0.91 11.65
C ALA A 64 -11.54 0.11 12.09
N ASP A 65 -11.34 -1.04 12.71
CA ASP A 65 -12.42 -1.87 13.26
C ASP A 65 -13.17 -1.13 14.41
N ARG A 66 -12.42 -0.47 15.28
CA ARG A 66 -12.99 0.34 16.36
C ARG A 66 -13.82 1.50 15.82
N ARG A 67 -13.29 2.23 14.83
CA ARG A 67 -14.00 3.32 14.15
C ARG A 67 -15.30 2.82 13.53
N LYS A 68 -15.26 1.71 12.78
CA LYS A 68 -16.45 1.10 12.16
C LYS A 68 -17.52 0.73 13.20
N THR A 69 -17.11 0.22 14.38
CA THR A 69 -18.03 -0.08 15.47
C THR A 69 -18.73 1.18 15.98
N ILE A 70 -17.99 2.27 16.15
CA ILE A 70 -18.54 3.56 16.62
C ILE A 70 -19.46 4.16 15.54
N GLU A 71 -19.07 4.14 14.28
CA GLU A 71 -19.89 4.61 13.14
C GLU A 71 -21.22 3.86 13.07
N ASN A 72 -21.21 2.53 13.22
CA ASN A 72 -22.41 1.71 13.27
C ASN A 72 -23.31 2.05 14.49
N GLY A 73 -22.68 2.31 15.65
CA GLY A 73 -23.40 2.77 16.84
C GLY A 73 -24.07 4.13 16.62
N LEU A 74 -23.32 5.07 16.06
CA LEU A 74 -23.82 6.41 15.72
C LEU A 74 -24.98 6.33 14.71
N LYS A 75 -24.85 5.50 13.68
CA LYS A 75 -25.92 5.29 12.71
C LYS A 75 -27.19 4.79 13.38
N ARG A 76 -27.12 3.75 14.23
CA ARG A 76 -28.27 3.22 14.95
C ARG A 76 -28.97 4.27 15.81
N ILE A 77 -28.21 5.13 16.51
CA ILE A 77 -28.78 6.22 17.33
C ILE A 77 -29.50 7.23 16.42
N LYS A 78 -28.89 7.64 15.30
CA LYS A 78 -29.51 8.56 14.34
C LYS A 78 -30.80 7.98 13.72
N ASP A 79 -30.76 6.71 13.31
CA ASP A 79 -31.91 6.02 12.73
C ASP A 79 -33.05 5.93 13.76
N SER A 80 -32.75 5.59 15.02
CA SER A 80 -33.72 5.57 16.11
C SER A 80 -34.34 6.94 16.35
N ALA A 81 -33.53 8.01 16.40
CA ALA A 81 -34.02 9.36 16.57
C ALA A 81 -34.92 9.79 15.40
N TYR A 82 -34.51 9.48 14.16
CA TYR A 82 -35.29 9.75 12.96
C TYR A 82 -36.66 9.05 12.98
N GLU A 83 -36.70 7.75 13.26
CA GLU A 83 -37.95 6.99 13.33
C GLU A 83 -38.89 7.50 14.43
N ASN A 84 -38.35 7.87 15.60
CA ASN A 84 -39.13 8.47 16.68
C ASN A 84 -39.77 9.81 16.27
N LEU A 85 -38.98 10.69 15.62
CA LEU A 85 -39.52 11.97 15.10
C LEU A 85 -40.61 11.73 14.05
N LYS A 86 -40.41 10.80 13.13
CA LYS A 86 -41.33 10.42 12.11
C LYS A 86 -42.64 9.88 12.67
N ASN A 87 -42.55 8.96 13.63
CA ASN A 87 -43.70 8.34 14.28
C ASN A 87 -44.54 9.34 15.11
N THR A 88 -43.90 10.37 15.69
CA THR A 88 -44.59 11.44 16.42
C THR A 88 -45.18 12.51 15.51
N GLY A 89 -44.95 12.45 14.19
CA GLY A 89 -45.41 13.45 13.21
C GLY A 89 -44.70 14.82 13.35
N LYS A 90 -43.73 14.94 14.24
CA LYS A 90 -42.99 16.19 14.46
C LYS A 90 -41.86 16.35 13.48
N LYS A 91 -41.82 17.47 12.78
CA LYS A 91 -40.68 17.80 11.89
C LYS A 91 -39.47 18.32 12.63
N SER A 92 -39.64 18.80 13.85
CA SER A 92 -38.56 19.34 14.69
C SER A 92 -38.94 19.24 16.16
N VAL A 93 -37.97 18.96 16.98
CA VAL A 93 -38.07 18.92 18.47
C VAL A 93 -36.82 19.55 19.08
N ASP A 94 -37.03 20.45 20.03
CA ASP A 94 -35.97 21.01 20.86
C ASP A 94 -35.79 20.10 22.07
N ALA A 95 -34.60 19.58 22.30
CA ALA A 95 -34.21 18.67 23.35
C ALA A 95 -32.97 19.24 24.07
N GLY A 96 -33.22 20.05 25.09
CA GLY A 96 -32.17 20.74 25.81
C GLY A 96 -31.37 21.71 24.95
N THR A 97 -30.08 21.48 24.78
CA THR A 97 -29.18 22.29 23.96
C THR A 97 -29.19 21.88 22.48
N PHE A 98 -29.90 20.80 22.13
CA PHE A 98 -29.93 20.27 20.76
C PHE A 98 -31.30 20.44 20.13
N LYS A 99 -31.30 20.70 18.83
CA LYS A 99 -32.51 20.72 18.00
C LYS A 99 -32.45 19.57 16.99
N PHE A 100 -33.38 18.65 17.10
CA PHE A 100 -33.54 17.57 16.11
C PHE A 100 -34.55 18.01 15.07
N SER A 101 -34.21 17.84 13.79
CA SER A 101 -35.11 18.17 12.68
C SER A 101 -34.95 17.19 11.53
N ILE A 102 -36.08 16.88 10.86
CA ILE A 102 -36.10 16.10 9.61
C ILE A 102 -35.95 17.05 8.43
N ALA A 103 -34.81 16.98 7.75
CA ALA A 103 -34.53 17.73 6.54
C ALA A 103 -34.84 16.86 5.28
N LYS A 104 -35.24 17.48 4.20
CA LYS A 104 -35.33 16.80 2.90
C LYS A 104 -33.94 16.70 2.28
N ASN A 105 -33.55 15.50 1.93
CA ASN A 105 -32.33 15.29 1.16
C ASN A 105 -32.54 15.71 -0.31
N PRO A 106 -31.46 16.06 -1.04
CA PRO A 106 -31.52 16.21 -2.49
C PRO A 106 -32.10 14.94 -3.15
N ALA A 107 -32.77 15.12 -4.28
CA ALA A 107 -33.29 13.98 -5.03
C ALA A 107 -32.14 13.07 -5.50
N ALA A 108 -32.28 11.78 -5.25
CA ALA A 108 -31.31 10.77 -5.71
C ALA A 108 -32.02 9.83 -6.71
N VAL A 109 -31.28 9.38 -7.72
CA VAL A 109 -31.74 8.39 -8.67
C VAL A 109 -31.83 7.04 -7.98
N LYS A 110 -33.01 6.43 -8.01
CA LYS A 110 -33.22 5.05 -7.58
C LYS A 110 -33.46 4.21 -8.83
N VAL A 111 -32.52 3.35 -9.15
CA VAL A 111 -32.68 2.35 -10.21
C VAL A 111 -33.69 1.32 -9.74
N LEU A 112 -34.78 1.16 -10.50
CA LEU A 112 -35.85 0.21 -10.22
C LEU A 112 -35.59 -1.11 -10.95
N ASP A 113 -35.13 -1.03 -12.21
CA ASP A 113 -34.75 -2.16 -13.04
C ASP A 113 -33.65 -1.70 -13.99
N GLU A 114 -32.45 -2.28 -13.80
CA GLU A 114 -31.25 -1.93 -14.58
C GLU A 114 -31.38 -2.35 -16.06
N SER A 115 -32.17 -3.42 -16.34
CA SER A 115 -32.35 -3.93 -17.69
C SER A 115 -33.16 -2.99 -18.58
N LEU A 116 -33.95 -2.08 -18.00
CA LEU A 116 -34.77 -1.10 -18.71
C LEU A 116 -34.07 0.24 -18.94
N ILE A 117 -32.83 0.40 -18.42
CA ILE A 117 -32.07 1.64 -18.59
C ILE A 117 -31.40 1.64 -19.97
N PRO A 118 -31.56 2.72 -20.77
CA PRO A 118 -30.89 2.84 -22.06
C PRO A 118 -29.37 2.78 -21.92
N ILE A 119 -28.69 2.16 -22.91
CA ILE A 119 -27.25 1.94 -22.90
C ILE A 119 -26.44 3.24 -22.78
N ASP A 120 -27.01 4.38 -23.21
CA ASP A 120 -26.38 5.70 -23.16
C ASP A 120 -26.03 6.16 -21.72
N PHE A 121 -26.68 5.57 -20.71
CA PHE A 121 -26.44 5.86 -19.30
C PHE A 121 -25.43 4.90 -18.66
N PHE A 122 -24.91 3.93 -19.42
CA PHE A 122 -23.83 3.04 -18.96
C PHE A 122 -22.47 3.57 -19.39
N VAL A 123 -21.55 3.64 -18.44
CA VAL A 123 -20.15 3.98 -18.71
C VAL A 123 -19.42 2.69 -19.10
N THR A 124 -18.92 2.63 -20.34
CA THR A 124 -18.00 1.56 -20.74
C THR A 124 -16.66 1.84 -20.07
N PRO A 125 -16.13 0.95 -19.21
CA PRO A 125 -14.82 1.15 -18.62
C PRO A 125 -13.76 1.26 -19.71
N GLU A 126 -12.81 2.16 -19.53
CA GLU A 126 -11.65 2.25 -20.44
C GLU A 126 -10.92 0.90 -20.48
N PRO A 127 -10.40 0.48 -21.65
CA PRO A 127 -9.65 -0.76 -21.75
C PRO A 127 -8.49 -0.75 -20.77
N SER A 128 -8.44 -1.70 -19.86
CA SER A 128 -7.32 -1.87 -18.92
C SER A 128 -6.39 -2.96 -19.43
N LEU A 129 -5.08 -2.74 -19.30
CA LEU A 129 -4.07 -3.70 -19.70
C LEU A 129 -4.11 -4.92 -18.77
N ASP A 130 -4.34 -6.11 -19.33
CA ASP A 130 -4.18 -7.36 -18.61
C ASP A 130 -2.69 -7.75 -18.57
N ASN A 131 -2.01 -7.29 -17.52
CA ASN A 131 -0.58 -7.56 -17.30
C ASN A 131 -0.28 -9.06 -17.14
N LYS A 132 -1.24 -9.87 -16.69
CA LYS A 132 -1.04 -11.31 -16.53
C LYS A 132 -1.07 -12.00 -17.87
N ALA A 133 -2.09 -11.75 -18.69
CA ALA A 133 -2.19 -12.30 -20.04
C ALA A 133 -1.00 -11.85 -20.89
N LEU A 134 -0.59 -10.57 -20.79
CA LEU A 134 0.57 -10.05 -21.51
C LEU A 134 1.87 -10.73 -21.08
N LYS A 135 2.08 -10.92 -19.78
CA LYS A 135 3.25 -11.63 -19.25
C LYS A 135 3.31 -13.08 -19.72
N ASP A 136 2.17 -13.76 -19.74
CA ASP A 136 2.09 -15.16 -20.18
C ASP A 136 2.33 -15.28 -21.69
N ALA A 137 1.81 -14.35 -22.50
CA ALA A 137 2.09 -14.29 -23.94
C ALA A 137 3.60 -14.09 -24.23
N LEU A 138 4.24 -13.10 -23.56
CA LEU A 138 5.67 -12.85 -23.69
C LEU A 138 6.53 -14.04 -23.26
N LYS A 139 6.14 -14.76 -22.20
CA LYS A 139 6.83 -15.99 -21.75
C LYS A 139 6.73 -17.12 -22.78
N ASN A 140 5.64 -17.19 -23.52
CA ASN A 140 5.41 -18.18 -24.57
C ASN A 140 6.05 -17.80 -25.92
N GLY A 141 6.86 -16.71 -25.95
CA GLY A 141 7.59 -16.28 -27.14
C GLY A 141 6.77 -15.44 -28.14
N VAL A 142 5.59 -14.96 -27.75
CA VAL A 142 4.79 -14.07 -28.58
C VAL A 142 5.41 -12.67 -28.51
N GLU A 143 5.79 -12.13 -29.66
CA GLU A 143 6.27 -10.75 -29.75
C GLU A 143 5.09 -9.76 -29.66
N VAL A 144 5.14 -8.86 -28.68
CA VAL A 144 4.15 -7.79 -28.50
C VAL A 144 4.86 -6.44 -28.62
N THR A 145 4.56 -5.69 -29.67
CA THR A 145 5.14 -4.37 -29.87
C THR A 145 4.76 -3.43 -28.72
N GLY A 146 5.76 -2.86 -28.07
CA GLY A 146 5.58 -1.96 -26.92
C GLY A 146 5.62 -2.63 -25.54
N ALA A 147 5.88 -3.95 -25.48
CA ALA A 147 6.06 -4.68 -24.21
C ALA A 147 7.27 -5.61 -24.29
N ALA A 148 8.01 -5.72 -23.19
CA ALA A 148 9.11 -6.65 -23.04
C ALA A 148 9.09 -7.31 -21.67
N LEU A 149 9.56 -8.56 -21.59
CA LEU A 149 9.76 -9.24 -20.33
C LEU A 149 11.09 -8.80 -19.73
N VAL A 150 11.04 -8.14 -18.58
CA VAL A 150 12.22 -7.72 -17.84
C VAL A 150 12.27 -8.47 -16.52
N GLN A 151 13.39 -9.10 -16.23
CA GLN A 151 13.65 -9.74 -14.95
C GLN A 151 14.48 -8.78 -14.09
N GLY A 152 13.87 -8.25 -13.03
CA GLY A 152 14.57 -7.46 -12.02
C GLY A 152 15.21 -8.34 -10.95
N GLU A 153 16.22 -7.79 -10.28
CA GLU A 153 16.87 -8.40 -9.13
C GLU A 153 16.47 -7.65 -7.86
N SER A 154 16.34 -8.36 -6.75
CA SER A 154 16.03 -7.78 -5.45
C SER A 154 16.89 -8.40 -4.34
N LEU A 155 17.27 -7.59 -3.36
CA LEU A 155 17.99 -8.05 -2.17
C LEU A 155 17.06 -8.96 -1.34
N GLN A 156 17.55 -10.14 -0.99
CA GLN A 156 16.92 -11.04 -0.02
C GLN A 156 17.79 -11.17 1.21
N ILE A 157 17.18 -10.99 2.37
CA ILE A 157 17.80 -11.18 3.68
C ILE A 157 17.14 -12.41 4.32
N LYS A 158 17.95 -13.45 4.57
CA LYS A 158 17.47 -14.70 5.19
C LYS A 158 17.73 -14.74 6.68
#